data_dd11a3521f1c1dedaa3cc113927b34d1
#
_entry.id   dd11a3521f1c1dedaa3cc113927b34d1
#
_cell.length_a   1.000
_cell.length_b   1.000
_cell.length_c   1.000
_cell.angle_alpha   90.00
_cell.angle_beta   90.00
_cell.angle_gamma   90.00
#
_symmetry.space_group_name_H-M   'P 1'
#
loop_
_entity.id
_entity.type
_entity.pdbx_description
1 polymer ?
#
loop_
_entity_poly.entity_id
_entity_poly.type
_entity_poly.pdbx_seq_one_letter_code
_entity_poly.pdbx_strand_id
1 'polypeptide(L)'
;MIDLKYSLIIEATSDPNFFGFYSPDLEGFTGVGHSIEDCLYKAKWGIEEHVALLTEQHLPVPEVNSNPTVTVRNEAALAPAA
;
A
#
# COMPACT_ATOMS: atom_id res chain seq x y z
N MET A 1 -11.42 -10.47 -5.74
CA MET A 1 -11.11 -9.34 -6.63
C MET A 1 -10.62 -8.17 -5.82
N ILE A 2 -9.56 -7.54 -6.27
CA ILE A 2 -8.99 -6.40 -5.58
C ILE A 2 -9.65 -5.13 -6.09
N ASP A 3 -10.27 -4.38 -5.18
CA ASP A 3 -10.96 -3.16 -5.51
C ASP A 3 -10.13 -1.95 -5.07
N LEU A 4 -8.99 -1.79 -5.73
CA LEU A 4 -8.08 -0.69 -5.48
C LEU A 4 -7.91 0.14 -6.75
N LYS A 5 -7.75 1.43 -6.57
CA LYS A 5 -7.52 2.36 -7.68
C LYS A 5 -6.05 2.49 -8.05
N TYR A 6 -5.17 2.03 -7.18
CA TYR A 6 -3.72 2.10 -7.35
C TYR A 6 -3.12 0.79 -6.92
N SER A 7 -1.95 0.48 -7.44
CA SER A 7 -1.21 -0.72 -7.05
C SER A 7 -0.74 -0.60 -5.61
N LEU A 8 -0.55 -1.74 -4.95
CA LEU A 8 -0.14 -1.81 -3.56
C LEU A 8 1.00 -2.82 -3.41
N ILE A 9 1.99 -2.45 -2.63
CA ILE A 9 3.08 -3.35 -2.25
C ILE A 9 2.99 -3.58 -0.75
N ILE A 10 2.87 -4.83 -0.34
CA ILE A 10 2.82 -5.24 1.06
C ILE A 10 4.14 -5.93 1.39
N GLU A 11 4.79 -5.48 2.44
CA GLU A 11 6.07 -6.02 2.85
C GLU A 11 5.94 -6.76 4.18
N ALA A 12 6.21 -8.06 4.15
CA ALA A 12 6.28 -8.86 5.36
C ALA A 12 7.58 -8.55 6.10
N THR A 13 7.54 -8.62 7.41
CA THR A 13 8.69 -8.38 8.27
C THR A 13 9.06 -9.66 9.01
N SER A 14 10.10 -9.59 9.85
CA SER A 14 10.45 -10.72 10.70
C SER A 14 9.39 -11.04 11.76
N ASP A 15 8.52 -10.07 12.04
CA ASP A 15 7.36 -10.28 12.93
C ASP A 15 6.18 -10.76 12.09
N PRO A 16 5.65 -11.98 12.34
CA PRO A 16 4.54 -12.54 11.54
C PRO A 16 3.23 -11.75 11.65
N ASN A 17 3.12 -10.84 12.62
CA ASN A 17 1.94 -10.03 12.83
C ASN A 17 2.16 -8.56 12.46
N PHE A 18 3.22 -8.26 11.71
CA PHE A 18 3.52 -6.89 11.34
C PHE A 18 3.90 -6.80 9.87
N PHE A 19 3.13 -6.01 9.14
CA PHE A 19 3.31 -5.79 7.70
C PHE A 19 3.31 -4.30 7.43
N GLY A 20 4.17 -3.87 6.51
CA GLY A 20 4.11 -2.52 5.99
C GLY A 20 3.49 -2.53 4.61
N PHE A 21 2.95 -1.39 4.17
CA PHE A 21 2.46 -1.28 2.80
C PHE A 21 2.61 0.14 2.27
N TYR A 22 2.70 0.24 0.95
CA TYR A 22 2.76 1.52 0.26
C TYR A 22 2.27 1.33 -1.18
N SER A 23 1.98 2.42 -1.86
CA SER A 23 1.60 2.36 -3.27
C SER A 23 2.68 2.97 -4.14
N PRO A 24 3.17 2.26 -5.18
CA PRO A 24 4.11 2.84 -6.13
C PRO A 24 3.47 3.91 -7.01
N ASP A 25 2.14 3.93 -7.09
CA ASP A 25 1.41 4.88 -7.93
C ASP A 25 1.00 6.14 -7.16
N LEU A 26 1.08 6.13 -5.84
CA LEU A 26 0.56 7.19 -4.99
C LEU A 26 1.64 7.60 -3.99
N GLU A 27 2.41 8.61 -4.37
CA GLU A 27 3.54 9.07 -3.57
C GLU A 27 3.09 9.53 -2.18
N GLY A 28 3.85 9.14 -1.17
CA GLY A 28 3.57 9.49 0.21
C GLY A 28 2.55 8.62 0.93
N PHE A 29 1.91 7.71 0.20
CA PHE A 29 0.95 6.79 0.81
C PHE A 29 1.66 5.58 1.41
N THR A 30 1.53 5.39 2.71
CA THR A 30 2.15 4.27 3.42
C THR A 30 1.33 3.93 4.67
N GLY A 31 1.47 2.72 5.15
CA GLY A 31 0.79 2.29 6.35
C GLY A 31 1.32 0.96 6.88
N VAL A 32 0.69 0.48 7.93
CA VAL A 32 1.04 -0.79 8.56
C VAL A 32 -0.23 -1.58 8.91
N GLY A 33 -0.09 -2.89 8.95
CA GLY A 33 -1.19 -3.78 9.31
C GLY A 33 -0.67 -5.04 9.99
N HIS A 34 -1.60 -5.82 10.54
CA HIS A 34 -1.28 -7.05 11.27
C HIS A 34 -1.36 -8.30 10.41
N SER A 35 -1.90 -8.19 9.22
CA SER A 35 -2.03 -9.28 8.26
C SER A 35 -2.16 -8.69 6.86
N ILE A 36 -2.06 -9.54 5.85
CA ILE A 36 -2.26 -9.11 4.46
C ILE A 36 -3.68 -8.56 4.28
N GLU A 37 -4.68 -9.24 4.84
CA GLU A 37 -6.06 -8.78 4.77
C GLU A 37 -6.26 -7.42 5.44
N ASP A 38 -5.64 -7.24 6.59
CA ASP A 38 -5.69 -5.97 7.32
C ASP A 38 -5.05 -4.85 6.50
N CYS A 39 -3.91 -5.13 5.84
CA CYS A 39 -3.27 -4.16 4.97
C CYS A 39 -4.17 -3.77 3.80
N LEU A 40 -4.83 -4.74 3.17
CA LEU A 40 -5.75 -4.47 2.06
C LEU A 40 -6.93 -3.62 2.50
N TYR A 41 -7.49 -3.92 3.65
CA TYR A 41 -8.60 -3.16 4.21
C TYR A 41 -8.18 -1.70 4.49
N LYS A 42 -7.06 -1.54 5.18
CA LYS A 42 -6.54 -0.21 5.52
C LYS A 42 -6.12 0.57 4.29
N ALA A 43 -5.55 -0.11 3.29
CA ALA A 43 -5.15 0.54 2.06
C ALA A 43 -6.35 1.07 1.28
N LYS A 44 -7.44 0.32 1.23
CA LYS A 44 -8.65 0.76 0.52
C LYS A 44 -9.16 2.09 1.07
N TRP A 45 -9.33 2.17 2.38
CA TRP A 45 -9.81 3.38 3.02
C TRP A 45 -8.76 4.49 3.02
N GLY A 46 -7.50 4.13 3.26
CA GLY A 46 -6.40 5.08 3.30
C GLY A 46 -6.17 5.75 1.95
N ILE A 47 -6.28 5.02 0.86
CA ILE A 47 -6.13 5.59 -0.48
C ILE A 47 -7.22 6.64 -0.73
N GLU A 48 -8.46 6.35 -0.37
CA GLU A 48 -9.56 7.30 -0.53
C GLU A 48 -9.33 8.57 0.28
N GLU A 49 -8.89 8.43 1.53
CA GLU A 49 -8.56 9.57 2.37
C GLU A 49 -7.39 10.38 1.81
N HIS A 50 -6.36 9.70 1.32
CA HIS A 50 -5.18 10.35 0.77
C HIS A 50 -5.52 11.17 -0.47
N VAL A 51 -6.33 10.60 -1.36
CA VAL A 51 -6.79 11.30 -2.57
C VAL A 51 -7.66 12.49 -2.20
N ALA A 52 -8.54 12.33 -1.22
CA ALA A 52 -9.37 13.44 -0.75
C ALA A 52 -8.52 14.58 -0.18
N LEU A 53 -7.47 14.23 0.55
CA LEU A 53 -6.55 15.23 1.12
C LEU A 53 -5.78 15.97 0.03
N LEU A 54 -5.28 15.25 -0.98
CA LEU A 54 -4.61 15.89 -2.11
C LEU A 54 -5.55 16.85 -2.84
N THR A 55 -6.78 16.44 -3.06
CA THR A 55 -7.80 17.26 -3.70
C THR A 55 -8.09 18.52 -2.89
N GLU A 56 -8.25 18.35 -1.59
CA GLU A 56 -8.53 19.47 -0.68
C GLU A 56 -7.39 20.49 -0.65
N GLN A 57 -6.16 20.02 -0.75
CA GLN A 57 -4.98 20.88 -0.75
C GLN A 57 -4.60 21.38 -2.14
N HIS A 58 -5.40 21.11 -3.16
CA HIS A 58 -5.14 21.49 -4.55
C HIS A 58 -3.82 20.93 -5.08
N LEU A 59 -3.42 19.76 -4.60
CA LEU A 59 -2.25 19.07 -5.06
C LEU A 59 -2.62 18.10 -6.19
N PRO A 60 -1.68 17.78 -7.10
CA PRO A 60 -1.95 16.84 -8.18
C PRO A 60 -2.37 15.47 -7.63
N VAL A 61 -3.43 14.92 -8.21
CA VAL A 61 -3.89 13.57 -7.88
C VAL A 61 -3.42 12.64 -9.00
N PRO A 62 -2.65 11.59 -8.68
CA PRO A 62 -2.20 10.63 -9.69
C PRO A 62 -3.39 9.99 -10.40
N GLU A 63 -3.20 9.71 -11.70
CA GLU A 63 -4.20 9.03 -12.50
C GLU A 63 -4.46 7.63 -11.95
N VAL A 64 -5.74 7.24 -11.94
CA VAL A 64 -6.13 5.90 -11.48
C VAL A 64 -5.45 4.86 -12.37
N ASN A 65 -4.84 3.85 -11.74
CA ASN A 65 -4.22 2.75 -12.46
C ASN A 65 -5.31 1.84 -13.00
N SER A 66 -5.38 1.67 -14.31
CA SER A 66 -6.41 0.85 -14.95
C SER A 66 -6.23 -0.65 -14.70
N ASN A 67 -5.04 -1.04 -14.25
CA ASN A 67 -4.74 -2.44 -13.96
C ASN A 67 -3.89 -2.58 -12.69
N PRO A 68 -4.46 -2.19 -11.53
CA PRO A 68 -3.69 -2.21 -10.28
C PRO A 68 -3.36 -3.63 -9.86
N THR A 69 -2.19 -3.78 -9.26
CA THR A 69 -1.72 -5.08 -8.75
C THR A 69 -1.42 -4.97 -7.27
N VAL A 70 -1.48 -6.11 -6.59
CA VAL A 70 -1.01 -6.21 -5.21
C VAL A 70 0.17 -7.17 -5.21
N THR A 71 1.31 -6.68 -4.73
CA THR A 71 2.53 -7.46 -4.65
C THR A 71 2.87 -7.66 -3.18
N VAL A 72 3.14 -8.89 -2.79
CA VAL A 72 3.58 -9.18 -1.43
C VAL A 72 5.06 -9.54 -1.48
N ARG A 73 5.86 -8.83 -0.71
CA ARG A 73 7.30 -9.08 -0.60
C ARG A 73 7.60 -9.57 0.80
N ASN A 74 8.56 -10.47 0.90
CA ASN A 74 9.07 -10.89 2.19
C ASN A 74 10.40 -10.21 2.42
N GLU A 75 10.39 -9.11 3.16
CA GLU A 75 11.58 -8.33 3.43
C GLU A 75 12.65 -9.14 4.17
N ALA A 76 12.23 -10.01 5.09
CA ALA A 76 13.15 -10.85 5.82
C ALA A 76 13.89 -11.84 4.90
N ALA A 77 13.19 -12.35 3.87
CA ALA A 77 13.79 -13.26 2.90
C ALA A 77 14.68 -12.52 1.89
N LEU A 78 14.46 -11.22 1.71
CA LEU A 78 15.26 -10.40 0.82
C LEU A 78 16.47 -9.79 1.50
N ALA A 79 16.55 -9.86 2.82
CA ALA A 79 17.70 -9.38 3.56
C ALA A 79 18.93 -10.18 3.12
N PRO A 80 20.07 -9.51 2.85
CA PRO A 80 21.27 -10.24 2.45
C PRO A 80 21.66 -11.20 3.56
N ALA A 81 22.03 -12.41 3.16
CA ALA A 81 22.58 -13.38 4.10
C ALA A 81 23.87 -12.78 4.65
N ALA A 82 23.91 -12.71 5.94
CA ALA A 82 25.10 -12.16 6.60
C ALA A 82 26.28 -13.10 6.42
#